data_6dc985957319f4c31b5a8ff0efd6ec2f
#
_entry.id   6dc985957319f4c31b5a8ff0efd6ec2f
#
_cell.length_a   1.000
_cell.length_b   1.000
_cell.length_c   1.000
_cell.angle_alpha   90.00
_cell.angle_beta   90.00
_cell.angle_gamma   90.00
#
_symmetry.space_group_name_H-M   'P 1'
#
loop_
_entity.id
_entity.type
_entity.pdbx_description
1 polymer ?
#
loop_
_entity_poly.entity_id
_entity_poly.type
_entity_poly.pdbx_seq_one_letter_code
_entity_poly.pdbx_strand_id
1 'polypeptide(L)'
;MTSKTETIHVVDKRRSYAGENASSRRAIPAGWRAHSVLLGYFGADNARRFLQDKALKPELVNELMQQREFAHTRIQSLPPVDTKKSSSRPLEDANALAEISRVMARPDCQGAYPEGTWTAELVEIANIIPIQPYLDLDYAGSLGDSDLAPSDPLTAVKLCFAEKHPTEFHVSVEESQKAINISGINPSLEVVGLRYEQQQNDGPVVLSFMVSPAPNIVSVPRYAGRHFLASGYHRVYRLMKLGFTHVPCAVSEAKTLPQIGMRGRALFSEAVLMAPRPPRFPDFADMVLGIVVPFKPMHRVVRIRPDEYFVSG
;
A
#
# COMPACT_ATOMS: atom_id res chain seq x y z
N MET A 1 31.75 2.82 27.89
CA MET A 1 30.33 2.47 28.19
C MET A 1 29.79 1.59 27.06
N THR A 2 29.69 0.29 27.31
CA THR A 2 29.32 -0.72 26.32
C THR A 2 27.79 -0.80 26.29
N SER A 3 27.22 -0.46 25.13
CA SER A 3 25.79 -0.61 24.86
C SER A 3 25.41 -2.10 24.79
N LYS A 4 24.56 -2.55 25.70
CA LYS A 4 23.92 -3.88 25.62
C LYS A 4 22.76 -3.80 24.66
N THR A 5 22.87 -4.52 23.55
CA THR A 5 21.76 -4.76 22.62
C THR A 5 21.01 -6.00 23.11
N GLU A 6 19.81 -5.84 23.63
CA GLU A 6 18.90 -6.96 23.89
C GLU A 6 18.07 -7.25 22.63
N THR A 7 18.28 -8.44 22.08
CA THR A 7 17.52 -8.93 20.94
C THR A 7 16.39 -9.81 21.47
N ILE A 8 15.16 -9.33 21.31
CA ILE A 8 13.97 -10.14 21.60
C ILE A 8 13.61 -10.94 20.34
N HIS A 9 13.79 -12.27 20.40
CA HIS A 9 13.36 -13.18 19.35
C HIS A 9 11.86 -13.50 19.51
N VAL A 10 11.05 -12.99 18.60
CA VAL A 10 9.68 -13.47 18.40
C VAL A 10 9.70 -14.55 17.31
N VAL A 11 9.37 -15.77 17.70
CA VAL A 11 9.28 -16.92 16.77
C VAL A 11 8.04 -16.78 15.91
N ASP A 12 8.22 -16.47 14.63
CA ASP A 12 7.18 -16.34 13.62
C ASP A 12 6.71 -17.73 13.13
N LYS A 13 5.56 -18.19 13.61
CA LYS A 13 4.88 -19.39 13.09
C LYS A 13 4.03 -19.03 11.87
N ARG A 14 4.63 -18.75 10.73
CA ARG A 14 3.91 -18.56 9.46
C ARG A 14 3.68 -19.91 8.80
N ARG A 15 2.44 -20.42 8.83
CA ARG A 15 2.00 -21.51 7.94
C ARG A 15 1.84 -20.93 6.53
N SER A 16 2.57 -21.51 5.58
CA SER A 16 2.42 -21.23 4.14
C SER A 16 1.01 -21.60 3.67
N TYR A 17 0.21 -20.62 3.30
CA TYR A 17 -1.05 -20.85 2.57
C TYR A 17 -0.76 -21.17 1.10
N ALA A 18 -0.44 -22.43 0.81
CA ALA A 18 -0.38 -22.98 -0.54
C ALA A 18 -1.75 -23.56 -0.90
N GLY A 19 -2.69 -22.71 -1.28
CA GLY A 19 -4.01 -23.11 -1.77
C GLY A 19 -4.29 -22.52 -3.16
N GLU A 20 -4.39 -23.40 -4.16
CA GLU A 20 -5.06 -23.24 -5.44
C GLU A 20 -4.51 -22.20 -6.43
N ASN A 21 -3.35 -22.50 -7.03
CA ASN A 21 -3.00 -22.22 -8.44
C ASN A 21 -1.68 -22.93 -8.78
N ALA A 22 -1.70 -24.26 -8.77
CA ALA A 22 -0.48 -25.07 -8.86
C ALA A 22 0.19 -25.12 -10.25
N SER A 23 -0.43 -24.59 -11.29
CA SER A 23 0.08 -24.78 -12.67
C SER A 23 0.97 -23.64 -13.21
N SER A 24 1.12 -22.52 -12.48
CA SER A 24 1.99 -21.40 -12.92
C SER A 24 2.90 -20.83 -11.83
N ARG A 25 2.97 -21.45 -10.65
CA ARG A 25 3.88 -21.00 -9.59
C ARG A 25 5.29 -21.51 -9.90
N ARG A 26 6.13 -20.65 -10.50
CA ARG A 26 7.58 -20.80 -10.38
C ARG A 26 7.93 -20.95 -8.91
N ALA A 27 8.97 -21.77 -8.64
CA ALA A 27 9.57 -21.81 -7.32
C ALA A 27 10.07 -20.40 -6.95
N ILE A 28 9.37 -19.73 -6.04
CA ILE A 28 9.83 -18.47 -5.46
C ILE A 28 11.09 -18.80 -4.64
N PRO A 29 12.22 -18.12 -4.83
CA PRO A 29 13.43 -18.38 -4.06
C PRO A 29 13.18 -18.25 -2.57
N ALA A 30 13.85 -19.07 -1.76
CA ALA A 30 13.72 -19.01 -0.31
C ALA A 30 13.98 -17.60 0.21
N GLY A 31 13.10 -17.09 1.08
CA GLY A 31 13.18 -15.75 1.63
C GLY A 31 12.68 -14.62 0.69
N TRP A 32 12.22 -14.95 -0.53
CA TRP A 32 11.55 -13.99 -1.40
C TRP A 32 10.03 -14.09 -1.25
N ARG A 33 9.30 -13.07 -1.71
CA ARG A 33 7.84 -13.00 -1.67
C ARG A 33 7.23 -12.95 -3.06
N ALA A 34 6.09 -13.59 -3.22
CA ALA A 34 5.30 -13.53 -4.44
C ALA A 34 4.53 -12.21 -4.52
N HIS A 35 4.71 -11.47 -5.62
CA HIS A 35 3.92 -10.27 -5.89
C HIS A 35 3.14 -10.44 -7.19
N SER A 36 1.86 -10.09 -7.18
CA SER A 36 1.12 -9.86 -8.43
C SER A 36 1.46 -8.48 -8.96
N VAL A 37 1.93 -8.39 -10.20
CA VAL A 37 2.37 -7.13 -10.83
C VAL A 37 1.64 -6.94 -12.15
N LEU A 38 1.04 -5.78 -12.35
CA LEU A 38 0.30 -5.40 -13.55
C LEU A 38 1.23 -4.85 -14.64
N LEU A 39 2.24 -5.65 -15.04
CA LEU A 39 3.30 -5.24 -15.99
C LEU A 39 2.75 -4.82 -17.36
N GLY A 40 1.64 -5.40 -17.81
CA GLY A 40 1.04 -5.08 -19.11
C GLY A 40 0.61 -3.64 -19.27
N TYR A 41 0.41 -2.90 -18.17
CA TYR A 41 0.07 -1.47 -18.17
C TYR A 41 1.29 -0.54 -18.30
N PHE A 42 2.51 -1.08 -18.19
CA PHE A 42 3.73 -0.29 -18.42
C PHE A 42 4.11 -0.29 -19.89
N GLY A 43 4.72 0.81 -20.36
CA GLY A 43 5.54 0.78 -21.58
C GLY A 43 6.71 -0.19 -21.42
N ALA A 44 7.18 -0.79 -22.51
CA ALA A 44 8.21 -1.86 -22.47
C ALA A 44 9.47 -1.45 -21.69
N ASP A 45 10.00 -0.24 -21.93
CA ASP A 45 11.21 0.24 -21.23
C ASP A 45 10.98 0.45 -19.74
N ASN A 46 9.81 0.96 -19.36
CA ASN A 46 9.46 1.17 -17.95
C ASN A 46 9.26 -0.17 -17.23
N ALA A 47 8.63 -1.15 -17.88
CA ALA A 47 8.49 -2.51 -17.35
C ALA A 47 9.86 -3.17 -17.12
N ARG A 48 10.75 -3.09 -18.11
CA ARG A 48 12.11 -3.63 -18.02
C ARG A 48 12.88 -2.98 -16.87
N ARG A 49 12.86 -1.64 -16.78
CA ARG A 49 13.51 -0.88 -15.70
C ARG A 49 12.96 -1.27 -14.33
N PHE A 50 11.64 -1.36 -14.21
CA PHE A 50 10.97 -1.79 -12.97
C PHE A 50 11.44 -3.17 -12.51
N LEU A 51 11.57 -4.13 -13.43
CA LEU A 51 12.06 -5.48 -13.12
C LEU A 51 13.56 -5.50 -12.75
N GLN A 52 14.38 -4.71 -13.42
CA GLN A 52 15.82 -4.57 -13.13
C GLN A 52 16.05 -3.97 -11.74
N ASP A 53 15.24 -2.99 -11.33
CA ASP A 53 15.29 -2.39 -9.99
C ASP A 53 14.97 -3.42 -8.86
N LYS A 54 14.37 -4.57 -9.21
CA LYS A 54 14.13 -5.67 -8.27
C LYS A 54 15.31 -6.64 -8.15
N ALA A 55 16.43 -6.37 -8.79
CA ALA A 55 17.63 -7.21 -8.82
C ALA A 55 17.36 -8.66 -9.26
N LEU A 56 16.46 -8.84 -10.23
CA LEU A 56 16.16 -10.12 -10.84
C LEU A 56 17.26 -10.53 -11.83
N LYS A 57 17.43 -11.84 -12.02
CA LYS A 57 18.33 -12.38 -13.03
C LYS A 57 17.88 -11.99 -14.46
N PRO A 58 18.80 -11.71 -15.39
CA PRO A 58 18.44 -11.28 -16.76
C PRO A 58 17.50 -12.24 -17.48
N GLU A 59 17.68 -13.55 -17.31
CA GLU A 59 16.84 -14.59 -17.93
C GLU A 59 15.39 -14.46 -17.46
N LEU A 60 15.20 -14.25 -16.15
CA LEU A 60 13.88 -14.03 -15.55
C LEU A 60 13.26 -12.72 -16.04
N VAL A 61 14.03 -11.65 -16.13
CA VAL A 61 13.56 -10.38 -16.69
C VAL A 61 13.03 -10.58 -18.11
N ASN A 62 13.78 -11.29 -18.98
CA ASN A 62 13.37 -11.53 -20.36
C ASN A 62 12.07 -12.34 -20.44
N GLU A 63 11.91 -13.36 -19.61
CA GLU A 63 10.68 -14.14 -19.55
C GLU A 63 9.48 -13.33 -19.04
N LEU A 64 9.66 -12.52 -18.00
CA LEU A 64 8.61 -11.64 -17.50
C LEU A 64 8.24 -10.57 -18.54
N MET A 65 9.18 -10.12 -19.36
CA MET A 65 8.90 -9.23 -20.49
C MET A 65 8.06 -9.90 -21.57
N GLN A 66 8.24 -11.20 -21.85
CA GLN A 66 7.34 -11.92 -22.75
C GLN A 66 5.92 -11.99 -22.18
N GLN A 67 5.77 -12.32 -20.88
CA GLN A 67 4.46 -12.30 -20.22
C GLN A 67 3.83 -10.91 -20.25
N ARG A 68 4.63 -9.85 -20.09
CA ARG A 68 4.17 -8.46 -20.23
C ARG A 68 3.56 -8.20 -21.60
N GLU A 69 4.16 -8.69 -22.71
CA GLU A 69 3.61 -8.52 -24.05
C GLU A 69 2.23 -9.19 -24.21
N PHE A 70 2.07 -10.42 -23.69
CA PHE A 70 0.76 -11.08 -23.67
C PHE A 70 -0.27 -10.28 -22.86
N ALA A 71 0.10 -9.82 -21.68
CA ALA A 71 -0.78 -9.01 -20.84
C ALA A 71 -1.16 -7.69 -21.53
N HIS A 72 -0.20 -7.02 -22.18
CA HIS A 72 -0.42 -5.79 -22.91
C HIS A 72 -1.41 -5.97 -24.06
N THR A 73 -1.18 -7.00 -24.90
CA THR A 73 -2.10 -7.35 -26.00
C THR A 73 -3.51 -7.67 -25.47
N ARG A 74 -3.58 -8.40 -24.34
CA ARG A 74 -4.87 -8.68 -23.69
C ARG A 74 -5.57 -7.40 -23.26
N ILE A 75 -4.86 -6.46 -22.60
CA ILE A 75 -5.43 -5.16 -22.19
C ILE A 75 -5.99 -4.39 -23.39
N GLN A 76 -5.26 -4.35 -24.50
CA GLN A 76 -5.72 -3.67 -25.72
C GLN A 76 -6.98 -4.30 -26.33
N SER A 77 -7.20 -5.59 -26.13
CA SER A 77 -8.39 -6.31 -26.60
C SER A 77 -9.61 -6.13 -25.70
N LEU A 78 -9.45 -5.64 -24.48
CA LEU A 78 -10.54 -5.44 -23.54
C LEU A 78 -11.32 -4.16 -23.88
N PRO A 79 -12.64 -4.15 -23.68
CA PRO A 79 -13.44 -2.95 -23.90
C PRO A 79 -13.05 -1.84 -22.91
N PRO A 80 -13.28 -0.58 -23.29
CA PRO A 80 -13.20 0.54 -22.34
C PRO A 80 -14.10 0.27 -21.12
N VAL A 81 -13.69 0.77 -19.97
CA VAL A 81 -14.44 0.65 -18.72
C VAL A 81 -15.08 1.98 -18.39
N ASP A 82 -16.39 1.96 -18.15
CA ASP A 82 -17.10 3.14 -17.63
C ASP A 82 -16.83 3.27 -16.13
N THR A 83 -15.68 3.87 -15.82
CA THR A 83 -15.27 4.11 -14.45
C THR A 83 -16.07 5.21 -13.74
N LYS A 84 -16.93 5.94 -14.46
CA LYS A 84 -17.83 6.96 -13.89
C LYS A 84 -19.07 6.31 -13.26
N LYS A 85 -19.43 5.10 -13.68
CA LYS A 85 -20.47 4.29 -13.05
C LYS A 85 -20.02 3.59 -11.77
N SER A 86 -18.91 4.03 -11.20
CA SER A 86 -18.46 3.50 -9.94
C SER A 86 -19.56 3.62 -8.89
N SER A 87 -20.16 2.49 -8.56
CA SER A 87 -21.20 2.43 -7.54
C SER A 87 -20.55 2.41 -6.17
N SER A 88 -20.50 3.55 -5.53
CA SER A 88 -20.36 3.58 -4.08
C SER A 88 -21.72 3.85 -3.45
N ARG A 89 -21.91 3.32 -2.26
CA ARG A 89 -23.12 3.56 -1.46
C ARG A 89 -22.73 3.78 -0.01
N PRO A 90 -23.51 4.58 0.74
CA PRO A 90 -23.28 4.73 2.16
C PRO A 90 -23.26 3.37 2.87
N LEU A 91 -22.45 3.27 3.90
CA LEU A 91 -22.52 2.16 4.85
C LEU A 91 -23.62 2.46 5.85
N GLU A 92 -24.64 1.58 5.94
CA GLU A 92 -25.85 1.81 6.76
C GLU A 92 -25.89 0.96 8.03
N ASP A 93 -25.04 -0.08 8.13
CA ASP A 93 -25.00 -0.96 9.30
C ASP A 93 -24.51 -0.20 10.53
N ALA A 94 -25.35 -0.10 11.57
CA ALA A 94 -25.09 0.68 12.77
C ALA A 94 -23.87 0.15 13.56
N ASN A 95 -23.67 -1.17 13.62
CA ASN A 95 -22.53 -1.76 14.34
C ASN A 95 -21.23 -1.51 13.59
N ALA A 96 -21.26 -1.61 12.27
CA ALA A 96 -20.12 -1.29 11.41
C ALA A 96 -19.74 0.20 11.52
N LEU A 97 -20.73 1.11 11.52
CA LEU A 97 -20.50 2.56 11.70
C LEU A 97 -19.94 2.88 13.09
N ALA A 98 -20.43 2.22 14.14
CA ALA A 98 -19.90 2.39 15.49
C ALA A 98 -18.43 1.95 15.58
N GLU A 99 -18.06 0.83 14.94
CA GLU A 99 -16.67 0.36 14.88
C GLU A 99 -15.77 1.34 14.10
N ILE A 100 -16.22 1.84 12.96
CA ILE A 100 -15.49 2.86 12.19
C ILE A 100 -15.28 4.10 13.07
N SER A 101 -16.32 4.60 13.72
CA SER A 101 -16.23 5.78 14.60
C SER A 101 -15.22 5.56 15.72
N ARG A 102 -15.21 4.37 16.34
CA ARG A 102 -14.25 4.00 17.36
C ARG A 102 -12.80 4.07 16.86
N VAL A 103 -12.53 3.53 15.68
CA VAL A 103 -11.19 3.52 15.08
C VAL A 103 -10.77 4.92 14.66
N MET A 104 -11.66 5.67 14.01
CA MET A 104 -11.39 7.01 13.48
C MET A 104 -11.26 8.08 14.57
N ALA A 105 -11.76 7.83 15.80
CA ALA A 105 -11.52 8.70 16.95
C ALA A 105 -10.06 8.69 17.46
N ARG A 106 -9.23 7.77 16.99
CA ARG A 106 -7.82 7.69 17.38
C ARG A 106 -7.05 8.91 16.87
N PRO A 107 -6.07 9.46 17.64
CA PRO A 107 -5.32 10.66 17.26
C PRO A 107 -4.59 10.53 15.92
N ASP A 108 -4.05 9.32 15.61
CA ASP A 108 -3.37 9.06 14.34
C ASP A 108 -4.33 9.05 13.14
N CYS A 109 -5.57 8.59 13.35
CA CYS A 109 -6.61 8.63 12.32
C CYS A 109 -7.14 10.05 12.13
N GLN A 110 -7.39 10.79 13.20
CA GLN A 110 -7.87 12.18 13.11
C GLN A 110 -6.88 13.10 12.38
N GLY A 111 -5.57 12.89 12.59
CA GLY A 111 -4.52 13.64 11.86
C GLY A 111 -4.50 13.34 10.36
N ALA A 112 -4.75 12.10 9.95
CA ALA A 112 -4.74 11.68 8.56
C ALA A 112 -6.09 11.85 7.84
N TYR A 113 -7.18 11.78 8.59
CA TYR A 113 -8.58 11.84 8.12
C TYR A 113 -9.38 12.84 8.98
N PRO A 114 -9.16 14.16 8.83
CA PRO A 114 -9.91 15.16 9.57
C PRO A 114 -11.41 15.02 9.35
N GLU A 115 -12.19 15.34 10.38
CA GLU A 115 -13.65 15.28 10.32
C GLU A 115 -14.20 16.13 9.17
N GLY A 116 -15.21 15.62 8.47
CA GLY A 116 -15.82 16.29 7.32
C GLY A 116 -15.03 16.19 6.02
N THR A 117 -13.83 15.57 6.01
CA THR A 117 -13.01 15.41 4.79
C THR A 117 -13.18 14.05 4.13
N TRP A 118 -13.92 13.13 4.74
CA TRP A 118 -14.14 11.76 4.27
C TRP A 118 -15.53 11.25 4.69
N THR A 119 -15.97 10.20 4.03
CA THR A 119 -17.21 9.45 4.35
C THR A 119 -16.92 7.96 4.39
N ALA A 120 -17.70 7.20 5.20
CA ALA A 120 -17.66 5.75 5.20
C ALA A 120 -18.59 5.21 4.10
N GLU A 121 -18.03 4.56 3.09
CA GLU A 121 -18.79 4.02 1.97
C GLU A 121 -18.42 2.56 1.68
N LEU A 122 -19.35 1.86 1.04
CA LEU A 122 -19.12 0.57 0.38
C LEU A 122 -18.81 0.84 -1.09
N VAL A 123 -17.58 0.60 -1.51
CA VAL A 123 -17.14 0.79 -2.89
C VAL A 123 -17.01 -0.56 -3.60
N GLU A 124 -17.56 -0.67 -4.81
CA GLU A 124 -17.44 -1.88 -5.62
C GLU A 124 -16.00 -2.14 -6.02
N ILE A 125 -15.44 -3.29 -5.58
CA ILE A 125 -14.03 -3.67 -5.80
C ILE A 125 -13.68 -3.70 -7.30
N ALA A 126 -14.64 -4.14 -8.12
CA ALA A 126 -14.48 -4.22 -9.57
C ALA A 126 -14.22 -2.85 -10.23
N ASN A 127 -14.58 -1.75 -9.60
CA ASN A 127 -14.44 -0.40 -10.14
C ASN A 127 -13.33 0.42 -9.47
N ILE A 128 -12.58 -0.17 -8.54
CA ILE A 128 -11.43 0.47 -7.90
C ILE A 128 -10.22 0.41 -8.85
N ILE A 129 -9.59 1.56 -9.02
CA ILE A 129 -8.36 1.74 -9.79
C ILE A 129 -7.16 1.72 -8.82
N PRO A 130 -6.26 0.74 -8.89
CA PRO A 130 -5.04 0.75 -8.09
C PRO A 130 -4.07 1.81 -8.61
N ILE A 131 -3.47 2.61 -7.71
CA ILE A 131 -2.44 3.58 -8.11
C ILE A 131 -1.04 2.94 -8.16
N GLN A 132 -0.80 1.87 -7.40
CA GLN A 132 0.45 1.11 -7.45
C GLN A 132 0.28 -0.17 -8.29
N PRO A 133 1.34 -0.57 -9.01
CA PRO A 133 1.26 -1.67 -9.97
C PRO A 133 1.48 -3.06 -9.38
N TYR A 134 1.70 -3.20 -8.08
CA TYR A 134 2.05 -4.48 -7.46
C TYR A 134 1.35 -4.70 -6.12
N LEU A 135 1.20 -5.98 -5.77
CA LEU A 135 0.56 -6.46 -4.55
C LEU A 135 1.35 -7.67 -4.01
N ASP A 136 1.72 -7.66 -2.72
CA ASP A 136 2.35 -8.80 -2.04
C ASP A 136 1.28 -9.87 -1.75
N LEU A 137 1.35 -10.98 -2.49
CA LEU A 137 0.38 -12.08 -2.39
C LEU A 137 0.54 -12.87 -1.08
N ASP A 138 1.78 -13.01 -0.60
CA ASP A 138 2.05 -13.76 0.63
C ASP A 138 1.54 -12.99 1.84
N TYR A 139 1.74 -11.66 1.85
CA TYR A 139 1.18 -10.82 2.91
C TYR A 139 -0.35 -10.76 2.85
N ALA A 140 -0.95 -10.63 1.66
CA ALA A 140 -2.40 -10.65 1.52
C ALA A 140 -3.00 -11.98 1.99
N GLY A 141 -2.31 -13.11 1.75
CA GLY A 141 -2.70 -14.43 2.23
C GLY A 141 -2.60 -14.61 3.74
N SER A 142 -1.72 -13.84 4.41
CA SER A 142 -1.54 -13.91 5.87
C SER A 142 -2.55 -13.05 6.65
N LEU A 143 -3.34 -12.22 5.97
CA LEU A 143 -4.35 -11.36 6.60
C LEU A 143 -5.63 -12.14 6.93
N GLY A 144 -5.93 -12.26 8.21
CA GLY A 144 -7.21 -12.74 8.72
C GLY A 144 -7.44 -14.25 8.63
N ASP A 145 -8.35 -14.74 9.46
CA ASP A 145 -8.79 -16.13 9.47
C ASP A 145 -9.67 -16.48 8.27
N SER A 146 -9.67 -17.76 7.91
CA SER A 146 -10.47 -18.32 6.82
C SER A 146 -11.99 -18.23 7.00
N ASP A 147 -12.45 -17.78 8.17
CA ASP A 147 -13.85 -17.90 8.60
C ASP A 147 -14.68 -16.64 8.37
N LEU A 148 -14.14 -15.67 7.58
CA LEU A 148 -14.87 -14.45 7.22
C LEU A 148 -16.00 -14.80 6.25
N ALA A 149 -17.25 -14.74 6.72
CA ALA A 149 -18.41 -14.90 5.85
C ALA A 149 -18.59 -13.64 4.97
N PRO A 150 -18.78 -13.79 3.65
CA PRO A 150 -19.00 -12.65 2.73
C PRO A 150 -20.21 -11.78 3.09
N SER A 151 -21.07 -12.27 3.97
CA SER A 151 -22.32 -11.61 4.40
C SER A 151 -22.17 -10.78 5.69
N ASP A 152 -20.99 -10.78 6.35
CA ASP A 152 -20.81 -10.02 7.60
C ASP A 152 -20.11 -8.66 7.37
N PRO A 153 -20.86 -7.53 7.32
CA PRO A 153 -20.31 -6.21 7.13
C PRO A 153 -19.35 -5.79 8.24
N LEU A 154 -19.62 -6.16 9.49
CA LEU A 154 -18.80 -5.80 10.65
C LEU A 154 -17.40 -6.41 10.55
N THR A 155 -17.31 -7.67 10.11
CA THR A 155 -16.03 -8.34 9.91
C THR A 155 -15.22 -7.69 8.79
N ALA A 156 -15.86 -7.33 7.66
CA ALA A 156 -15.21 -6.58 6.60
C ALA A 156 -14.70 -5.22 7.09
N VAL A 157 -15.49 -4.52 7.93
CA VAL A 157 -15.09 -3.24 8.54
C VAL A 157 -13.89 -3.43 9.45
N LYS A 158 -13.87 -4.41 10.34
CA LYS A 158 -12.72 -4.70 11.23
C LYS A 158 -11.43 -4.98 10.45
N LEU A 159 -11.53 -5.61 9.28
CA LEU A 159 -10.37 -5.79 8.40
C LEU A 159 -9.94 -4.48 7.74
N CYS A 160 -10.88 -3.64 7.32
CA CYS A 160 -10.60 -2.42 6.56
C CYS A 160 -10.25 -1.20 7.42
N PHE A 161 -10.79 -1.14 8.65
CA PHE A 161 -10.52 -0.14 9.67
C PHE A 161 -9.82 -0.81 10.85
N ALA A 162 -8.63 -1.36 10.57
CA ALA A 162 -7.92 -2.17 11.54
C ALA A 162 -7.14 -1.31 12.55
N GLU A 163 -6.97 -1.84 13.75
CA GLU A 163 -6.03 -1.29 14.71
C GLU A 163 -4.60 -1.37 14.18
N LYS A 164 -3.74 -0.47 14.63
CA LYS A 164 -2.32 -0.58 14.33
C LYS A 164 -1.77 -1.84 14.98
N HIS A 165 -1.13 -2.68 14.18
CA HIS A 165 -0.27 -3.70 14.75
C HIS A 165 0.95 -3.02 15.40
N PRO A 166 1.42 -3.53 16.55
CA PRO A 166 2.69 -3.09 17.11
C PRO A 166 3.74 -3.15 16.01
N THR A 167 4.38 -2.04 15.74
CA THR A 167 5.43 -1.97 14.72
C THR A 167 6.76 -1.88 15.44
N GLU A 168 7.61 -2.88 15.25
CA GLU A 168 8.98 -2.84 15.73
C GLU A 168 9.76 -1.85 14.86
N PHE A 169 10.39 -0.87 15.52
CA PHE A 169 11.28 0.07 14.90
C PHE A 169 12.71 -0.24 15.32
N HIS A 170 13.60 -0.23 14.35
CA HIS A 170 15.03 -0.20 14.61
C HIS A 170 15.54 1.22 14.36
N VAL A 171 16.12 1.83 15.41
CA VAL A 171 16.70 3.16 15.34
C VAL A 171 18.21 3.03 15.38
N SER A 172 18.90 3.61 14.40
CA SER A 172 20.35 3.69 14.40
C SER A 172 20.82 5.11 14.13
N VAL A 173 21.92 5.51 14.78
CA VAL A 173 22.56 6.82 14.61
C VAL A 173 23.85 6.60 13.84
N GLU A 174 24.02 7.35 12.76
CA GLU A 174 25.24 7.40 11.96
C GLU A 174 25.97 8.70 12.30
N GLU A 175 26.87 8.64 13.28
CA GLU A 175 27.53 9.83 13.84
C GLU A 175 28.36 10.61 12.79
N SER A 176 29.01 9.89 11.86
CA SER A 176 29.83 10.51 10.81
C SER A 176 29.04 11.42 9.87
N GLN A 177 27.75 11.15 9.69
CA GLN A 177 26.83 11.92 8.84
C GLN A 177 25.78 12.69 9.64
N LYS A 178 25.89 12.68 10.97
CA LYS A 178 24.87 13.25 11.88
C LYS A 178 23.44 12.79 11.50
N ALA A 179 23.29 11.55 11.05
CA ALA A 179 22.03 11.02 10.51
C ALA A 179 21.40 10.02 11.47
N ILE A 180 20.07 10.07 11.56
CA ILE A 180 19.24 9.10 12.26
C ILE A 180 18.50 8.28 11.21
N ASN A 181 18.66 6.96 11.27
CA ASN A 181 17.91 6.03 10.42
C ASN A 181 16.89 5.30 11.29
N ILE A 182 15.64 5.35 10.89
CA ILE A 182 14.52 4.63 11.51
C ILE A 182 14.01 3.65 10.48
N SER A 183 14.13 2.35 10.75
CA SER A 183 13.69 1.31 9.84
C SER A 183 12.59 0.43 10.45
N GLY A 184 11.72 -0.08 9.62
CA GLY A 184 10.65 -1.00 10.01
C GLY A 184 10.17 -1.83 8.83
N ILE A 185 9.53 -2.95 9.14
CA ILE A 185 8.93 -3.84 8.13
C ILE A 185 7.71 -3.17 7.47
N ASN A 186 7.06 -2.23 8.18
CA ASN A 186 5.88 -1.56 7.69
C ASN A 186 6.23 -0.57 6.57
N PRO A 187 5.74 -0.77 5.33
CA PRO A 187 6.06 0.09 4.19
C PRO A 187 5.45 1.50 4.28
N SER A 188 4.50 1.72 5.19
CA SER A 188 3.84 3.02 5.40
C SER A 188 4.48 3.87 6.49
N LEU A 189 5.70 3.53 6.95
CA LEU A 189 6.45 4.34 7.89
C LEU A 189 6.76 5.72 7.31
N GLU A 190 6.40 6.79 8.01
CA GLU A 190 6.59 8.17 7.57
C GLU A 190 6.81 9.13 8.73
N VAL A 191 7.36 10.33 8.44
CA VAL A 191 7.42 11.43 9.40
C VAL A 191 6.04 12.07 9.45
N VAL A 192 5.36 11.93 10.58
CA VAL A 192 3.99 12.43 10.81
C VAL A 192 3.95 13.76 11.54
N GLY A 193 5.08 14.22 12.06
CA GLY A 193 5.16 15.51 12.72
C GLY A 193 6.59 16.00 12.94
N LEU A 194 6.72 17.32 12.99
CA LEU A 194 7.95 18.04 13.35
C LEU A 194 7.57 19.06 14.42
N ARG A 195 8.33 19.09 15.50
CA ARG A 195 8.26 20.13 16.53
C ARG A 195 9.62 20.71 16.74
N TYR A 196 9.70 21.97 17.14
CA TYR A 196 10.94 22.61 17.58
C TYR A 196 10.67 23.36 18.88
N GLU A 197 11.68 23.38 19.74
CA GLU A 197 11.68 24.10 21.01
C GLU A 197 13.02 24.83 21.14
N GLN A 198 12.99 26.12 21.44
CA GLN A 198 14.17 26.91 21.74
C GLN A 198 14.28 27.06 23.26
N GLN A 199 15.39 26.59 23.82
CA GLN A 199 15.56 26.51 25.27
C GLN A 199 15.92 27.84 25.95
N GLN A 200 16.06 28.94 25.26
CA GLN A 200 16.23 30.33 25.70
C GLN A 200 16.50 31.16 24.45
N ASN A 201 16.50 32.52 24.55
CA ASN A 201 16.68 33.37 23.37
C ASN A 201 17.98 33.10 22.58
N ASP A 202 19.05 32.63 23.26
CA ASP A 202 20.36 32.29 22.65
C ASP A 202 20.72 30.80 22.85
N GLY A 203 19.80 29.98 23.32
CA GLY A 203 20.02 28.57 23.60
C GLY A 203 19.85 27.68 22.36
N PRO A 204 20.21 26.40 22.48
CA PRO A 204 20.08 25.44 21.42
C PRO A 204 18.59 25.24 21.02
N VAL A 205 18.36 25.03 19.74
CA VAL A 205 17.06 24.62 19.20
C VAL A 205 17.01 23.10 19.21
N VAL A 206 15.99 22.54 19.87
CA VAL A 206 15.71 21.10 19.86
C VAL A 206 14.68 20.80 18.77
N LEU A 207 15.02 19.91 17.86
CA LEU A 207 14.13 19.41 16.83
C LEU A 207 13.63 18.01 17.21
N SER A 208 12.32 17.81 17.21
CA SER A 208 11.68 16.52 17.49
C SER A 208 10.90 16.04 16.27
N PHE A 209 11.22 14.86 15.79
CA PHE A 209 10.53 14.20 14.69
C PHE A 209 9.63 13.09 15.24
N MET A 210 8.37 13.11 14.87
CA MET A 210 7.45 12.01 15.15
C MET A 210 7.38 11.10 13.92
N VAL A 211 7.78 9.85 14.10
CA VAL A 211 7.74 8.84 13.03
C VAL A 211 6.74 7.76 13.42
N SER A 212 5.83 7.45 12.53
CA SER A 212 4.77 6.47 12.77
C SER A 212 4.38 5.79 11.45
N PRO A 213 3.87 4.55 11.47
CA PRO A 213 3.13 4.03 10.33
C PRO A 213 1.88 4.86 10.08
N ALA A 214 1.49 5.04 8.82
CA ALA A 214 0.19 5.58 8.47
C ALA A 214 -0.94 4.76 9.10
N PRO A 215 -2.11 5.35 9.35
CA PRO A 215 -3.27 4.63 9.86
C PRO A 215 -3.63 3.42 8.99
N ASN A 216 -3.99 2.31 9.64
CA ASN A 216 -4.29 1.05 8.94
C ASN A 216 -5.75 1.05 8.40
N ILE A 217 -6.06 2.02 7.55
CA ILE A 217 -7.39 2.25 6.97
C ILE A 217 -7.37 1.98 5.48
N VAL A 218 -8.41 1.32 4.95
CA VAL A 218 -8.64 1.27 3.50
C VAL A 218 -9.15 2.62 3.05
N SER A 219 -8.37 3.28 2.19
CA SER A 219 -8.66 4.63 1.68
C SER A 219 -8.83 4.62 0.17
N VAL A 220 -9.97 5.16 -0.27
CA VAL A 220 -10.38 5.19 -1.68
C VAL A 220 -10.80 6.60 -2.06
N PRO A 221 -9.85 7.54 -2.26
CA PRO A 221 -10.17 8.88 -2.73
C PRO A 221 -10.84 8.84 -4.11
N ARG A 222 -11.80 9.77 -4.31
CA ARG A 222 -12.49 10.00 -5.58
C ARG A 222 -11.87 11.19 -6.31
N TYR A 223 -11.46 10.98 -7.55
CA TYR A 223 -10.90 12.01 -8.42
C TYR A 223 -11.45 11.89 -9.84
N ALA A 224 -11.93 12.97 -10.42
CA ALA A 224 -12.53 13.02 -11.75
C ALA A 224 -13.62 11.94 -11.97
N GLY A 225 -14.41 11.66 -10.93
CA GLY A 225 -15.50 10.67 -10.94
C GLY A 225 -15.04 9.22 -10.87
N ARG A 226 -13.75 8.94 -10.60
CA ARG A 226 -13.15 7.60 -10.47
C ARG A 226 -12.72 7.34 -9.03
N HIS A 227 -12.77 6.09 -8.59
CA HIS A 227 -12.31 5.64 -7.28
C HIS A 227 -10.89 5.06 -7.37
N PHE A 228 -9.97 5.60 -6.60
CA PHE A 228 -8.57 5.18 -6.59
C PHE A 228 -8.20 4.55 -5.25
N LEU A 229 -7.53 3.40 -5.25
CA LEU A 229 -7.05 2.80 -4.03
C LEU A 229 -5.74 3.46 -3.61
N ALA A 230 -5.77 4.27 -2.56
CA ALA A 230 -4.59 4.90 -1.97
C ALA A 230 -3.92 4.01 -0.92
N SER A 231 -4.71 3.27 -0.13
CA SER A 231 -4.22 2.39 0.95
C SER A 231 -5.11 1.16 1.10
N GLY A 232 -4.54 0.07 1.59
CA GLY A 232 -5.29 -1.15 1.93
C GLY A 232 -5.31 -2.25 0.88
N TYR A 233 -4.37 -2.25 -0.08
CA TYR A 233 -4.27 -3.22 -1.18
C TYR A 233 -4.46 -4.68 -0.76
N HIS A 234 -3.71 -5.12 0.23
CA HIS A 234 -3.74 -6.51 0.68
C HIS A 234 -5.09 -6.91 1.31
N ARG A 235 -5.74 -5.97 2.01
CA ARG A 235 -7.06 -6.18 2.64
C ARG A 235 -8.16 -6.25 1.60
N VAL A 236 -8.15 -5.33 0.62
CA VAL A 236 -9.08 -5.38 -0.51
C VAL A 236 -8.92 -6.67 -1.31
N TYR A 237 -7.66 -7.11 -1.55
CA TYR A 237 -7.39 -8.38 -2.23
C TYR A 237 -7.91 -9.57 -1.42
N ARG A 238 -7.70 -9.57 -0.11
CA ARG A 238 -8.21 -10.62 0.78
C ARG A 238 -9.72 -10.70 0.74
N LEU A 239 -10.43 -9.56 0.87
CA LEU A 239 -11.90 -9.52 0.76
C LEU A 239 -12.38 -10.03 -0.60
N MET A 240 -11.76 -9.58 -1.69
CA MET A 240 -12.09 -10.05 -3.03
C MET A 240 -11.93 -11.58 -3.16
N LYS A 241 -10.85 -12.16 -2.63
CA LYS A 241 -10.61 -13.62 -2.62
C LYS A 241 -11.60 -14.37 -1.76
N LEU A 242 -12.21 -13.73 -0.76
CA LEU A 242 -13.28 -14.26 0.07
C LEU A 242 -14.67 -14.09 -0.57
N GLY A 243 -14.76 -13.51 -1.78
CA GLY A 243 -16.02 -13.35 -2.50
C GLY A 243 -16.76 -12.05 -2.20
N PHE A 244 -16.17 -11.11 -1.46
CA PHE A 244 -16.78 -9.79 -1.31
C PHE A 244 -16.73 -9.02 -2.63
N THR A 245 -17.84 -8.40 -3.00
CA THR A 245 -17.94 -7.55 -4.19
C THR A 245 -17.70 -6.06 -3.87
N HIS A 246 -17.87 -5.68 -2.62
CA HIS A 246 -17.70 -4.31 -2.12
C HIS A 246 -16.73 -4.30 -0.94
N VAL A 247 -16.04 -3.17 -0.77
CA VAL A 247 -15.13 -2.93 0.35
C VAL A 247 -15.60 -1.74 1.16
N PRO A 248 -15.73 -1.86 2.50
CA PRO A 248 -15.93 -0.70 3.36
C PRO A 248 -14.63 0.11 3.43
N CYS A 249 -14.70 1.41 3.16
CA CYS A 249 -13.52 2.27 3.08
C CYS A 249 -13.83 3.72 3.42
N ALA A 250 -12.77 4.47 3.73
CA ALA A 250 -12.83 5.93 3.83
C ALA A 250 -12.72 6.52 2.43
N VAL A 251 -13.79 7.19 1.98
CA VAL A 251 -13.83 7.91 0.69
C VAL A 251 -13.65 9.40 0.96
N SER A 252 -12.75 10.03 0.22
CA SER A 252 -12.53 11.48 0.24
C SER A 252 -12.59 12.06 -1.18
N GLU A 253 -12.96 13.32 -1.32
CA GLU A 253 -12.92 14.01 -2.60
C GLU A 253 -11.53 14.59 -2.84
N ALA A 254 -10.87 14.15 -3.91
CA ALA A 254 -9.58 14.67 -4.33
C ALA A 254 -9.73 15.64 -5.50
N LYS A 255 -9.00 16.75 -5.43
CA LYS A 255 -8.96 17.77 -6.49
C LYS A 255 -7.72 17.64 -7.39
N THR A 256 -6.71 16.90 -6.93
CA THR A 256 -5.43 16.72 -7.62
C THR A 256 -4.91 15.31 -7.45
N LEU A 257 -4.07 14.86 -8.38
CA LEU A 257 -3.43 13.54 -8.32
C LEU A 257 -2.60 13.29 -7.05
N PRO A 258 -1.82 14.26 -6.52
CA PRO A 258 -1.14 14.05 -5.24
C PRO A 258 -2.10 13.73 -4.08
N GLN A 259 -3.33 14.20 -4.11
CA GLN A 259 -4.33 13.91 -3.08
C GLN A 259 -4.89 12.48 -3.14
N ILE A 260 -4.80 11.80 -4.28
CA ILE A 260 -5.13 10.37 -4.35
C ILE A 260 -3.98 9.46 -3.89
N GLY A 261 -2.92 10.01 -3.31
CA GLY A 261 -1.77 9.24 -2.82
C GLY A 261 -0.65 9.05 -3.85
N MET A 262 -0.71 9.72 -5.01
CA MET A 262 0.35 9.67 -6.02
C MET A 262 1.60 10.44 -5.58
N ARG A 263 2.37 9.82 -4.66
CA ARG A 263 3.65 10.33 -4.18
C ARG A 263 4.72 9.25 -4.37
N GLY A 264 5.72 9.50 -5.24
CA GLY A 264 6.83 8.57 -5.46
C GLY A 264 6.92 7.97 -6.86
N ARG A 265 7.98 7.18 -7.10
CA ARG A 265 8.37 6.69 -8.43
C ARG A 265 7.76 5.33 -8.83
N ALA A 266 7.21 4.58 -7.88
CA ALA A 266 6.76 3.20 -8.10
C ALA A 266 5.24 3.12 -8.33
N LEU A 267 4.65 4.13 -8.99
CA LEU A 267 3.23 4.25 -9.25
C LEU A 267 2.95 4.27 -10.75
N PHE A 268 1.71 3.98 -11.13
CA PHE A 268 1.28 4.19 -12.51
C PHE A 268 1.32 5.68 -12.86
N SER A 269 1.58 6.00 -14.14
CA SER A 269 1.47 7.37 -14.63
C SER A 269 0.01 7.81 -14.72
N GLU A 270 -0.22 9.13 -14.69
CA GLU A 270 -1.55 9.72 -14.92
C GLU A 270 -2.20 9.20 -16.21
N ALA A 271 -1.43 9.13 -17.30
CA ALA A 271 -1.92 8.64 -18.58
C ALA A 271 -2.50 7.21 -18.49
N VAL A 272 -1.89 6.34 -17.69
CA VAL A 272 -2.39 4.97 -17.44
C VAL A 272 -3.65 5.00 -16.57
N LEU A 273 -3.65 5.78 -15.50
CA LEU A 273 -4.76 5.86 -14.55
C LEU A 273 -6.02 6.50 -15.17
N MET A 274 -5.83 7.44 -16.09
CA MET A 274 -6.92 8.16 -16.75
C MET A 274 -7.29 7.58 -18.13
N ALA A 275 -6.63 6.49 -18.56
CA ALA A 275 -6.94 5.81 -19.82
C ALA A 275 -8.41 5.34 -19.89
N PRO A 276 -8.96 5.08 -21.10
CA PRO A 276 -10.25 4.47 -21.27
C PRO A 276 -10.39 3.06 -20.64
N ARG A 277 -9.27 2.32 -20.56
CA ARG A 277 -9.12 1.04 -19.83
C ARG A 277 -7.99 1.19 -18.82
N PRO A 278 -8.23 1.80 -17.65
CA PRO A 278 -7.24 1.86 -16.58
C PRO A 278 -7.05 0.48 -15.95
N PRO A 279 -5.97 0.24 -15.18
CA PRO A 279 -5.87 -0.93 -14.34
C PRO A 279 -7.06 -0.97 -13.37
N ARG A 280 -7.59 -2.18 -13.14
CA ARG A 280 -8.66 -2.41 -12.18
C ARG A 280 -8.17 -3.33 -11.08
N PHE A 281 -8.72 -3.20 -9.90
CA PHE A 281 -8.25 -4.00 -8.79
C PHE A 281 -8.33 -5.52 -9.03
N PRO A 282 -9.39 -6.07 -9.68
CA PRO A 282 -9.45 -7.49 -10.03
C PRO A 282 -8.36 -7.97 -10.99
N ASP A 283 -7.73 -7.07 -11.74
CA ASP A 283 -6.66 -7.43 -12.67
C ASP A 283 -5.46 -8.08 -11.95
N PHE A 284 -5.27 -7.82 -10.63
CA PHE A 284 -4.28 -8.51 -9.82
C PHE A 284 -4.54 -10.01 -9.64
N ALA A 285 -5.80 -10.44 -9.73
CA ALA A 285 -6.19 -11.83 -9.61
C ALA A 285 -6.40 -12.52 -10.98
N ASP A 286 -6.35 -11.78 -12.07
CA ASP A 286 -6.43 -12.31 -13.43
C ASP A 286 -5.13 -13.06 -13.78
N MET A 287 -5.24 -14.24 -14.36
CA MET A 287 -4.09 -15.11 -14.63
C MET A 287 -3.14 -14.57 -15.71
N VAL A 288 -3.61 -13.66 -16.56
CA VAL A 288 -2.82 -13.05 -17.64
C VAL A 288 -2.33 -11.67 -17.25
N LEU A 289 -3.16 -10.87 -16.59
CA LEU A 289 -2.85 -9.48 -16.24
C LEU A 289 -2.01 -9.36 -14.97
N GLY A 290 -2.27 -10.21 -13.96
CA GLY A 290 -1.58 -10.24 -12.68
C GLY A 290 -0.35 -11.16 -12.72
N ILE A 291 0.74 -10.70 -13.32
CA ILE A 291 1.98 -11.47 -13.49
C ILE A 291 2.66 -11.67 -12.15
N VAL A 292 2.98 -12.94 -11.79
CA VAL A 292 3.66 -13.25 -10.53
C VAL A 292 5.16 -12.98 -10.67
N VAL A 293 5.66 -12.05 -9.87
CA VAL A 293 7.07 -11.63 -9.83
C VAL A 293 7.63 -11.83 -8.42
N PRO A 294 8.79 -12.51 -8.27
CA PRO A 294 9.43 -12.64 -6.97
C PRO A 294 10.13 -11.33 -6.57
N PHE A 295 9.85 -10.83 -5.36
CA PHE A 295 10.56 -9.69 -4.79
C PHE A 295 11.32 -10.11 -3.53
N LYS A 296 12.51 -9.53 -3.35
CA LYS A 296 13.17 -9.58 -2.05
C LYS A 296 12.37 -8.76 -1.04
N PRO A 297 12.23 -9.22 0.20
CA PRO A 297 11.68 -8.39 1.27
C PRO A 297 12.44 -7.07 1.36
N MET A 298 11.70 -5.97 1.43
CA MET A 298 12.28 -4.64 1.58
C MET A 298 11.84 -4.04 2.92
N HIS A 299 12.75 -3.34 3.57
CA HIS A 299 12.47 -2.54 4.75
C HIS A 299 12.32 -1.07 4.34
N ARG A 300 11.34 -0.39 4.91
CA ARG A 300 11.25 1.05 4.80
C ARG A 300 12.26 1.69 5.75
N VAL A 301 13.05 2.62 5.25
CA VAL A 301 13.97 3.42 6.06
C VAL A 301 13.57 4.88 5.94
N VAL A 302 13.31 5.53 7.08
CA VAL A 302 13.20 6.97 7.19
C VAL A 302 14.56 7.47 7.66
N ARG A 303 15.23 8.27 6.84
CA ARG A 303 16.50 8.89 7.17
C ARG A 303 16.31 10.39 7.41
N ILE A 304 16.76 10.85 8.57
CA ILE A 304 16.75 12.25 8.96
C ILE A 304 18.20 12.70 9.06
N ARG A 305 18.59 13.72 8.32
CA ARG A 305 19.94 14.31 8.35
C ARG A 305 19.86 15.83 8.23
N PRO A 306 20.78 16.59 8.85
CA PRO A 306 20.92 18.01 8.59
C PRO A 306 21.57 18.24 7.22
N ASP A 307 21.09 19.25 6.49
CA ASP A 307 21.78 19.82 5.35
C ASP A 307 22.11 21.29 5.70
N GLU A 308 23.38 21.66 5.65
CA GLU A 308 23.88 22.99 6.02
C GLU A 308 24.35 23.72 4.76
N TYR A 309 23.88 24.95 4.55
CA TYR A 309 24.31 25.79 3.42
C TYR A 309 24.23 27.27 3.78
N PHE A 310 25.06 28.08 3.12
CA PHE A 310 25.03 29.53 3.25
C PHE A 310 24.07 30.14 2.25
N VAL A 311 23.28 31.12 2.69
CA VAL A 311 22.43 31.95 1.82
C VAL A 311 22.94 33.38 1.88
N SER A 312 22.98 34.07 0.71
CA SER A 312 23.24 35.50 0.66
C SER A 312 22.05 36.23 1.26
N GLY A 313 22.34 37.13 2.22
CA GLY A 313 21.34 38.03 2.84
C GLY A 313 20.93 39.17 1.92
#